data_94825c4c53e5f69ce3d8d2b6d8ade013
#
_entry.id   94825c4c53e5f69ce3d8d2b6d8ade013
#
_cell.length_a   1.000
_cell.length_b   1.000
_cell.length_c   1.000
_cell.angle_alpha   90.00
_cell.angle_beta   90.00
_cell.angle_gamma   90.00
#
_symmetry.space_group_name_H-M   'P 1'
#
loop_
_entity.id
_entity.type
_entity.pdbx_description
1 polymer ?
#
loop_
_entity_poly.entity_id
_entity_poly.type
_entity_poly.pdbx_seq_one_letter_code
_entity_poly.pdbx_strand_id
1 'polypeptide(L)'
;MSAGAKVVPMATRRLVRASDAATPLVREDAPQFVATVVEVADLGGGMRRVTCEAPTLRDFVACGPDEYVGLVMPAAGRPLVMPDPDAVDTRGSVAAIPAVDRPALRWYTIREHDPLRGRIDIDIMTHGDTGPGSAWACRVRPGDPVGLRASGALYRGLEVTGRQVLVADESAVPSVAAILESWGGPGDAADQGVEAHVEVADVSVLRAYELGDARVYVRSGRPGSAVVPGLAAALAAGGGPVRYAWACGEAALAAGARRVLREAGVDRGSIYSCGYWTLGRPRP
;
A
#
# COMPACT_ATOMS: atom_id res chain seq x y z
N MET A 1 26.70 -4.05 0.26
CA MET A 1 26.55 -3.51 -1.10
C MET A 1 25.28 -2.71 -1.12
N SER A 2 25.37 -1.40 -1.32
CA SER A 2 24.28 -0.43 -1.14
C SER A 2 23.15 -0.70 -2.14
N ALA A 3 21.94 -0.91 -1.61
CA ALA A 3 20.71 -0.96 -2.39
C ALA A 3 20.51 0.43 -3.04
N GLY A 4 20.45 0.48 -4.35
CA GLY A 4 20.23 1.72 -5.08
C GLY A 4 18.87 2.31 -4.78
N ALA A 5 18.86 3.44 -4.07
CA ALA A 5 17.65 4.21 -3.82
C ALA A 5 16.94 4.56 -5.13
N LYS A 6 15.65 4.29 -5.23
CA LYS A 6 14.79 4.75 -6.33
C LYS A 6 14.68 6.26 -6.28
N VAL A 7 15.62 6.96 -6.89
CA VAL A 7 15.48 8.41 -7.11
C VAL A 7 14.51 8.60 -8.28
N VAL A 8 13.28 8.92 -7.99
CA VAL A 8 12.35 9.47 -9.00
C VAL A 8 12.94 10.80 -9.47
N PRO A 9 13.22 10.98 -10.77
CA PRO A 9 13.86 12.21 -11.26
C PRO A 9 13.04 13.43 -10.88
N MET A 10 13.68 14.40 -10.23
CA MET A 10 13.07 15.65 -9.75
C MET A 10 12.53 16.58 -10.87
N ALA A 11 12.72 16.22 -12.14
CA ALA A 11 12.53 17.11 -13.29
C ALA A 11 11.06 17.38 -13.69
N THR A 12 10.06 16.75 -13.05
CA THR A 12 8.65 16.93 -13.46
C THR A 12 7.65 17.03 -12.29
N ARG A 13 8.10 17.40 -11.10
CA ARG A 13 7.19 17.60 -9.96
C ARG A 13 6.39 18.89 -10.14
N ARG A 14 5.18 18.78 -10.65
CA ARG A 14 4.23 19.88 -10.64
C ARG A 14 3.72 20.05 -9.21
N LEU A 15 4.11 21.14 -8.54
CA LEU A 15 3.59 21.48 -7.21
C LEU A 15 2.07 21.59 -7.29
N VAL A 16 1.37 20.68 -6.62
CA VAL A 16 -0.09 20.71 -6.45
C VAL A 16 -0.39 21.53 -5.20
N ARG A 17 -1.50 22.27 -5.22
CA ARG A 17 -1.99 22.93 -4.00
C ARG A 17 -2.28 21.83 -2.97
N ALA A 18 -1.87 22.04 -1.72
CA ALA A 18 -2.12 21.07 -0.65
C ALA A 18 -3.61 20.69 -0.54
N SER A 19 -4.54 21.60 -0.90
CA SER A 19 -5.98 21.35 -0.95
C SER A 19 -6.42 20.27 -1.94
N ASP A 20 -5.58 19.89 -2.90
CA ASP A 20 -5.91 18.92 -3.96
C ASP A 20 -5.11 17.61 -3.77
N ALA A 21 -4.25 17.58 -2.76
CA ALA A 21 -3.36 16.41 -2.50
C ALA A 21 -4.11 15.16 -2.00
N ALA A 22 -5.36 15.30 -1.55
CA ALA A 22 -6.21 14.17 -1.19
C ALA A 22 -6.79 13.40 -2.39
N THR A 23 -6.53 13.85 -3.63
CA THR A 23 -6.98 13.14 -4.84
C THR A 23 -5.90 12.16 -5.30
N PRO A 24 -6.19 10.83 -5.38
CA PRO A 24 -5.22 9.84 -5.82
C PRO A 24 -4.74 10.08 -7.26
N LEU A 25 -3.56 9.56 -7.57
CA LEU A 25 -3.11 9.39 -8.94
C LEU A 25 -3.78 8.14 -9.52
N VAL A 26 -4.57 8.30 -10.55
CA VAL A 26 -5.22 7.19 -11.27
C VAL A 26 -4.52 7.02 -12.61
N ARG A 27 -4.19 5.78 -12.97
CA ARG A 27 -3.66 5.48 -14.30
C ARG A 27 -4.78 5.50 -15.33
N GLU A 28 -4.53 6.17 -16.44
CA GLU A 28 -5.42 6.14 -17.60
C GLU A 28 -5.27 4.83 -18.40
N ASP A 29 -4.04 4.31 -18.45
CA ASP A 29 -3.65 3.14 -19.23
C ASP A 29 -3.86 1.79 -18.49
N ALA A 30 -3.88 1.79 -17.16
CA ALA A 30 -4.10 0.62 -16.29
C ALA A 30 -3.53 -0.72 -16.85
N PRO A 31 -2.21 -0.80 -17.16
CA PRO A 31 -1.64 -1.94 -17.86
C PRO A 31 -1.79 -3.24 -17.08
N GLN A 32 -1.94 -4.34 -17.82
CA GLN A 32 -2.02 -5.70 -17.26
C GLN A 32 -0.75 -6.48 -17.60
N PHE A 33 -0.36 -7.33 -16.66
CA PHE A 33 0.80 -8.22 -16.81
C PHE A 33 0.41 -9.62 -16.39
N VAL A 34 0.83 -10.61 -17.18
CA VAL A 34 0.88 -12.01 -16.72
C VAL A 34 2.30 -12.24 -16.22
N ALA A 35 2.44 -12.58 -14.96
CA ALA A 35 3.73 -12.79 -14.32
C ALA A 35 3.81 -14.20 -13.72
N THR A 36 5.02 -14.62 -13.44
CA THR A 36 5.31 -15.85 -12.69
C THR A 36 5.80 -15.47 -11.31
N VAL A 37 5.32 -16.13 -10.28
CA VAL A 37 5.89 -16.04 -8.93
C VAL A 37 7.27 -16.70 -8.96
N VAL A 38 8.32 -15.97 -8.56
CA VAL A 38 9.69 -16.49 -8.55
C VAL A 38 10.23 -16.73 -7.16
N GLU A 39 9.66 -16.05 -6.16
CA GLU A 39 10.05 -16.20 -4.76
C GLU A 39 8.86 -15.95 -3.83
N VAL A 40 8.85 -16.67 -2.70
CA VAL A 40 7.91 -16.42 -1.60
C VAL A 40 8.69 -16.47 -0.30
N ALA A 41 8.69 -15.39 0.47
CA ALA A 41 9.40 -15.25 1.73
C ALA A 41 8.43 -14.98 2.89
N ASP A 42 8.70 -15.56 4.05
CA ASP A 42 8.04 -15.21 5.30
C ASP A 42 8.82 -14.07 5.97
N LEU A 43 8.18 -12.93 6.14
CA LEU A 43 8.78 -11.74 6.75
C LEU A 43 8.56 -11.67 8.27
N GLY A 44 7.82 -12.62 8.84
CA GLY A 44 7.41 -12.63 10.25
C GLY A 44 6.08 -11.92 10.51
N GLY A 45 5.49 -12.17 11.67
CA GLY A 45 4.22 -11.55 12.09
C GLY A 45 3.03 -11.83 11.17
N GLY A 46 3.10 -12.85 10.32
CA GLY A 46 2.08 -13.15 9.31
C GLY A 46 2.24 -12.38 8.00
N MET A 47 3.27 -11.56 7.85
CA MET A 47 3.56 -10.87 6.58
C MET A 47 4.35 -11.79 5.64
N ARG A 48 3.90 -11.91 4.40
CA ARG A 48 4.58 -12.69 3.37
C ARG A 48 4.87 -11.83 2.15
N ARG A 49 6.11 -11.91 1.66
CA ARG A 49 6.52 -11.31 0.39
C ARG A 49 6.35 -12.30 -0.74
N VAL A 50 5.72 -11.86 -1.81
CA VAL A 50 5.61 -12.60 -3.06
C VAL A 50 6.31 -11.77 -4.14
N THR A 51 7.38 -12.33 -4.72
CA THR A 51 8.11 -11.72 -5.83
C THR A 51 7.57 -12.27 -7.14
N CYS A 52 7.07 -11.38 -7.99
CA CYS A 52 6.53 -11.69 -9.30
C CYS A 52 7.46 -11.19 -10.40
N GLU A 53 7.69 -11.98 -11.44
CA GLU A 53 8.56 -11.63 -12.57
C GLU A 53 7.80 -11.72 -13.90
N ALA A 54 7.98 -10.70 -14.74
CA ALA A 54 7.57 -10.72 -16.14
C ALA A 54 8.52 -9.82 -16.96
N PRO A 55 8.90 -10.21 -18.19
CA PRO A 55 9.73 -9.36 -19.06
C PRO A 55 9.16 -7.96 -19.27
N THR A 56 7.83 -7.85 -19.37
CA THR A 56 7.12 -6.57 -19.55
C THR A 56 7.15 -5.65 -18.33
N LEU A 57 7.49 -6.16 -17.14
CA LEU A 57 7.70 -5.32 -15.95
C LEU A 57 9.02 -4.53 -15.99
N ARG A 58 9.91 -4.81 -16.94
CA ARG A 58 11.14 -4.02 -17.14
C ARG A 58 10.84 -2.58 -17.56
N ASP A 59 9.79 -2.41 -18.34
CA ASP A 59 9.35 -1.12 -18.87
C ASP A 59 8.27 -0.45 -17.99
N PHE A 60 7.88 -1.11 -16.90
CA PHE A 60 6.91 -0.56 -15.97
C PHE A 60 7.52 0.63 -15.21
N VAL A 61 6.80 1.73 -15.17
CA VAL A 61 7.18 2.93 -14.41
C VAL A 61 6.07 3.21 -13.40
N ALA A 62 6.41 3.18 -12.11
CA ALA A 62 5.47 3.51 -11.06
C ALA A 62 5.06 4.99 -11.11
N CYS A 63 3.77 5.30 -10.96
CA CYS A 63 3.26 6.67 -10.96
C CYS A 63 3.39 7.35 -9.58
N GLY A 64 3.62 6.59 -8.52
CA GLY A 64 3.84 7.09 -7.17
C GLY A 64 4.45 6.02 -6.26
N PRO A 65 4.91 6.41 -5.05
CA PRO A 65 5.65 5.50 -4.17
C PRO A 65 4.80 4.34 -3.63
N ASP A 66 3.53 4.58 -3.36
CA ASP A 66 2.58 3.59 -2.86
C ASP A 66 1.68 3.04 -3.97
N GLU A 67 2.18 3.00 -5.21
CA GLU A 67 1.40 2.45 -6.31
C GLU A 67 0.92 1.04 -5.98
N TYR A 68 -0.35 0.79 -6.29
CA TYR A 68 -0.99 -0.48 -6.02
C TYR A 68 -1.43 -1.17 -7.30
N VAL A 69 -1.44 -2.49 -7.24
CA VAL A 69 -1.88 -3.37 -8.31
C VAL A 69 -3.07 -4.23 -7.86
N GLY A 70 -3.97 -4.50 -8.79
CA GLY A 70 -4.91 -5.59 -8.67
C GLY A 70 -4.19 -6.91 -8.90
N LEU A 71 -4.04 -7.71 -7.84
CA LEU A 71 -3.49 -9.06 -7.92
C LEU A 71 -4.61 -10.01 -8.35
N VAL A 72 -4.47 -10.58 -9.54
CA VAL A 72 -5.41 -11.52 -10.16
C VAL A 72 -4.91 -12.93 -9.86
N MET A 73 -5.55 -13.57 -8.90
CA MET A 73 -5.13 -14.87 -8.36
C MET A 73 -5.99 -15.99 -8.95
N PRO A 74 -5.41 -16.96 -9.66
CA PRO A 74 -6.19 -18.05 -10.23
C PRO A 74 -6.94 -18.84 -9.16
N ALA A 75 -8.12 -19.34 -9.48
CA ALA A 75 -8.82 -20.29 -8.64
C ALA A 75 -7.95 -21.56 -8.44
N ALA A 76 -8.08 -22.20 -7.28
CA ALA A 76 -7.25 -23.36 -6.96
C ALA A 76 -7.38 -24.48 -8.01
N GLY A 77 -6.23 -24.91 -8.57
CA GLY A 77 -6.18 -25.94 -9.62
C GLY A 77 -6.72 -25.51 -10.98
N ARG A 78 -6.94 -24.20 -11.21
CA ARG A 78 -7.42 -23.66 -12.47
C ARG A 78 -6.35 -22.79 -13.14
N PRO A 79 -6.36 -22.68 -14.47
CA PRO A 79 -5.49 -21.74 -15.18
C PRO A 79 -5.82 -20.29 -14.80
N LEU A 80 -4.83 -19.40 -14.94
CA LEU A 80 -5.05 -17.97 -14.80
C LEU A 80 -5.93 -17.46 -15.97
N VAL A 81 -7.01 -16.78 -15.62
CA VAL A 81 -7.85 -16.05 -16.58
C VAL A 81 -7.77 -14.57 -16.22
N MET A 82 -7.27 -13.75 -17.13
CA MET A 82 -7.18 -12.30 -16.93
C MET A 82 -8.53 -11.64 -17.23
N PRO A 83 -8.87 -10.57 -16.48
CA PRO A 83 -10.03 -9.74 -16.83
C PRO A 83 -9.79 -8.99 -18.15
N ASP A 84 -10.84 -8.46 -18.74
CA ASP A 84 -10.77 -7.64 -19.94
C ASP A 84 -9.84 -6.43 -19.68
N PRO A 85 -8.76 -6.24 -20.47
CA PRO A 85 -7.83 -5.14 -20.29
C PRO A 85 -8.46 -3.76 -20.52
N ASP A 86 -9.48 -3.66 -21.37
CA ASP A 86 -10.15 -2.42 -21.73
C ASP A 86 -11.28 -2.04 -20.77
N ALA A 87 -11.60 -2.94 -19.82
CA ALA A 87 -12.66 -2.68 -18.86
C ALA A 87 -12.28 -1.57 -17.87
N VAL A 88 -13.11 -0.52 -17.82
CA VAL A 88 -13.00 0.54 -16.80
C VAL A 88 -13.29 -0.02 -15.39
N ASP A 89 -14.29 -0.88 -15.26
CA ASP A 89 -14.60 -1.61 -14.03
C ASP A 89 -13.92 -2.97 -14.01
N THR A 90 -12.73 -3.03 -13.45
CA THR A 90 -11.97 -4.29 -13.31
C THR A 90 -12.73 -5.34 -12.50
N ARG A 91 -13.48 -4.95 -11.48
CA ARG A 91 -14.25 -5.90 -10.65
C ARG A 91 -15.42 -6.49 -11.45
N GLY A 92 -16.15 -5.65 -12.17
CA GLY A 92 -17.20 -6.10 -13.07
C GLY A 92 -16.67 -7.04 -14.15
N SER A 93 -15.50 -6.74 -14.73
CA SER A 93 -14.84 -7.61 -15.71
C SER A 93 -14.46 -8.97 -15.10
N VAL A 94 -13.89 -9.00 -13.89
CA VAL A 94 -13.63 -10.27 -13.17
C VAL A 94 -14.94 -11.02 -12.88
N ALA A 95 -16.00 -10.32 -12.48
CA ALA A 95 -17.29 -10.94 -12.18
C ALA A 95 -17.97 -11.55 -13.40
N ALA A 96 -17.67 -11.06 -14.60
CA ALA A 96 -18.16 -11.58 -15.86
C ALA A 96 -17.51 -12.92 -16.27
N ILE A 97 -16.33 -13.26 -15.71
CA ILE A 97 -15.68 -14.56 -15.95
C ILE A 97 -16.53 -15.67 -15.31
N PRO A 98 -16.73 -16.81 -16.00
CA PRO A 98 -17.48 -17.94 -15.46
C PRO A 98 -16.99 -18.35 -14.08
N ALA A 99 -17.90 -18.62 -13.15
CA ALA A 99 -17.58 -18.82 -11.73
C ALA A 99 -16.52 -19.92 -11.48
N VAL A 100 -16.47 -20.96 -12.34
CA VAL A 100 -15.51 -22.06 -12.24
C VAL A 100 -14.07 -21.63 -12.53
N ASP A 101 -13.88 -20.61 -13.37
CA ASP A 101 -12.57 -20.11 -13.81
C ASP A 101 -12.28 -18.70 -13.25
N ARG A 102 -13.23 -18.13 -12.49
CA ARG A 102 -13.14 -16.77 -11.99
C ARG A 102 -11.99 -16.63 -11.02
N PRO A 103 -10.98 -15.78 -11.31
CA PRO A 103 -9.91 -15.51 -10.39
C PRO A 103 -10.40 -14.66 -9.21
N ALA A 104 -9.68 -14.71 -8.11
CA ALA A 104 -9.84 -13.72 -7.06
C ALA A 104 -9.05 -12.44 -7.42
N LEU A 105 -9.61 -11.27 -7.09
CA LEU A 105 -8.95 -9.98 -7.27
C LEU A 105 -8.82 -9.29 -5.93
N ARG A 106 -7.59 -8.88 -5.57
CA ARG A 106 -7.31 -8.04 -4.40
C ARG A 106 -6.25 -7.01 -4.75
N TRP A 107 -6.34 -5.86 -4.09
CA TRP A 107 -5.44 -4.73 -4.31
C TRP A 107 -4.33 -4.76 -3.27
N TYR A 108 -3.07 -4.66 -3.74
CA TYR A 108 -1.87 -4.62 -2.91
C TYR A 108 -0.90 -3.58 -3.43
N THR A 109 -0.13 -3.02 -2.52
CA THR A 109 0.95 -2.07 -2.85
C THR A 109 2.10 -2.81 -3.53
N ILE A 110 2.67 -2.21 -4.57
CA ILE A 110 3.98 -2.60 -5.08
C ILE A 110 5.01 -2.16 -4.04
N ARG A 111 5.54 -3.12 -3.29
CA ARG A 111 6.53 -2.83 -2.26
C ARG A 111 7.87 -2.42 -2.86
N GLU A 112 8.29 -3.12 -3.89
CA GLU A 112 9.53 -2.85 -4.60
C GLU A 112 9.38 -3.22 -6.07
N HIS A 113 10.11 -2.50 -6.93
CA HIS A 113 10.20 -2.79 -8.36
C HIS A 113 11.67 -2.81 -8.79
N ASP A 114 12.11 -3.94 -9.34
CA ASP A 114 13.41 -4.12 -9.97
C ASP A 114 13.24 -4.17 -11.50
N PRO A 115 13.42 -3.04 -12.20
CA PRO A 115 13.28 -2.99 -13.67
C PRO A 115 14.35 -3.78 -14.39
N LEU A 116 15.54 -3.98 -13.80
CA LEU A 116 16.62 -4.75 -14.44
C LEU A 116 16.24 -6.22 -14.58
N ARG A 117 15.55 -6.77 -13.57
CA ARG A 117 15.07 -8.14 -13.59
C ARG A 117 13.64 -8.27 -14.10
N GLY A 118 12.87 -7.18 -14.16
CA GLY A 118 11.44 -7.19 -14.44
C GLY A 118 10.65 -7.82 -13.30
N ARG A 119 10.97 -7.45 -12.06
CA ARG A 119 10.37 -8.00 -10.84
C ARG A 119 9.64 -6.95 -10.04
N ILE A 120 8.55 -7.37 -9.42
CA ILE A 120 7.90 -6.60 -8.35
C ILE A 120 7.74 -7.46 -7.12
N ASP A 121 7.88 -6.85 -5.96
CA ASP A 121 7.56 -7.42 -4.66
C ASP A 121 6.20 -6.93 -4.18
N ILE A 122 5.42 -7.84 -3.65
CA ILE A 122 4.12 -7.56 -3.04
C ILE A 122 4.11 -8.19 -1.65
N ASP A 123 3.91 -7.38 -0.63
CA ASP A 123 3.81 -7.84 0.75
C ASP A 123 2.33 -8.01 1.13
N ILE A 124 1.99 -9.19 1.61
CA ILE A 124 0.62 -9.62 1.89
C ILE A 124 0.50 -10.03 3.35
N MET A 125 -0.32 -9.31 4.11
CA MET A 125 -0.68 -9.73 5.46
C MET A 125 -1.59 -10.95 5.41
N THR A 126 -1.15 -12.04 6.05
CA THR A 126 -1.89 -13.30 6.10
C THR A 126 -2.52 -13.52 7.47
N HIS A 127 -3.67 -14.15 7.46
CA HIS A 127 -4.43 -14.52 8.65
C HIS A 127 -5.11 -15.89 8.43
N GLY A 128 -4.33 -16.85 7.93
CA GLY A 128 -4.80 -18.20 7.58
C GLY A 128 -5.64 -18.20 6.28
N ASP A 129 -6.55 -19.15 6.18
CA ASP A 129 -7.38 -19.35 4.97
C ASP A 129 -8.58 -18.40 4.87
N THR A 130 -8.64 -17.38 5.72
CA THR A 130 -9.75 -16.43 5.74
C THR A 130 -9.55 -15.38 4.64
N GLY A 131 -10.38 -15.44 3.62
CA GLY A 131 -10.33 -14.53 2.47
C GLY A 131 -9.33 -14.94 1.39
N PRO A 132 -9.62 -14.60 0.12
CA PRO A 132 -8.90 -15.17 -1.02
C PRO A 132 -7.44 -14.74 -1.12
N GLY A 133 -7.10 -13.52 -0.71
CA GLY A 133 -5.71 -13.03 -0.78
C GLY A 133 -4.79 -13.73 0.22
N SER A 134 -5.21 -13.84 1.49
CA SER A 134 -4.48 -14.56 2.53
C SER A 134 -4.35 -16.04 2.19
N ALA A 135 -5.46 -16.69 1.81
CA ALA A 135 -5.46 -18.10 1.40
C ALA A 135 -4.54 -18.36 0.21
N TRP A 136 -4.52 -17.46 -0.79
CA TRP A 136 -3.60 -17.56 -1.93
C TRP A 136 -2.15 -17.39 -1.48
N ALA A 137 -1.83 -16.34 -0.72
CA ALA A 137 -0.49 -16.08 -0.24
C ALA A 137 0.07 -17.22 0.63
N CYS A 138 -0.78 -17.95 1.35
CA CYS A 138 -0.37 -19.13 2.14
C CYS A 138 -0.01 -20.35 1.29
N ARG A 139 -0.58 -20.50 0.06
CA ARG A 139 -0.37 -21.68 -0.78
C ARG A 139 0.50 -21.47 -2.00
N VAL A 140 0.64 -20.22 -2.47
CA VAL A 140 1.39 -19.88 -3.68
C VAL A 140 2.85 -20.33 -3.58
N ARG A 141 3.41 -20.76 -4.71
CA ARG A 141 4.79 -21.27 -4.81
C ARG A 141 5.50 -20.66 -6.02
N PRO A 142 6.84 -20.63 -6.01
CA PRO A 142 7.61 -20.34 -7.21
C PRO A 142 7.18 -21.24 -8.38
N GLY A 143 6.97 -20.61 -9.55
CA GLY A 143 6.44 -21.23 -10.76
C GLY A 143 4.94 -21.00 -10.99
N ASP A 144 4.19 -20.56 -9.97
CA ASP A 144 2.76 -20.30 -10.12
C ASP A 144 2.51 -19.03 -10.96
N PRO A 145 1.53 -19.04 -11.87
CA PRO A 145 1.13 -17.86 -12.63
C PRO A 145 0.28 -16.91 -11.77
N VAL A 146 0.42 -15.62 -12.03
CA VAL A 146 -0.37 -14.56 -11.40
C VAL A 146 -0.59 -13.41 -12.37
N GLY A 147 -1.75 -12.77 -12.28
CA GLY A 147 -2.03 -11.57 -13.04
C GLY A 147 -1.85 -10.32 -12.19
N LEU A 148 -1.42 -9.25 -12.83
CA LEU A 148 -1.23 -7.94 -12.22
C LEU A 148 -1.95 -6.90 -13.08
N ARG A 149 -2.68 -5.98 -12.45
CA ARG A 149 -3.26 -4.81 -13.11
C ARG A 149 -2.84 -3.56 -12.36
N ALA A 150 -2.00 -2.74 -12.96
CA ALA A 150 -1.60 -1.47 -12.37
C ALA A 150 -2.82 -0.53 -12.24
N SER A 151 -2.83 0.31 -11.21
CA SER A 151 -4.03 1.10 -10.92
C SER A 151 -3.74 2.57 -10.61
N GLY A 152 -2.78 2.85 -9.76
CA GLY A 152 -2.43 4.22 -9.37
C GLY A 152 -1.72 4.29 -8.03
N ALA A 153 -1.52 5.51 -7.53
CA ALA A 153 -0.91 5.78 -6.24
C ALA A 153 -1.81 6.69 -5.39
N LEU A 154 -1.78 6.49 -4.10
CA LEU A 154 -2.66 7.20 -3.17
C LEU A 154 -1.94 8.37 -2.49
N TYR A 155 -0.61 8.25 -2.31
CA TYR A 155 0.21 9.25 -1.65
C TYR A 155 0.68 10.32 -2.64
N ARG A 156 0.38 11.58 -2.32
CA ARG A 156 0.79 12.76 -3.09
C ARG A 156 1.65 13.73 -2.29
N GLY A 157 2.12 13.31 -1.14
CA GLY A 157 2.91 14.15 -0.25
C GLY A 157 4.23 14.62 -0.84
N LEU A 158 4.80 13.90 -1.83
CA LEU A 158 6.00 14.36 -2.55
C LEU A 158 5.83 15.72 -3.25
N GLU A 159 4.59 16.13 -3.50
CA GLU A 159 4.23 17.40 -4.11
C GLU A 159 3.93 18.49 -3.08
N VAL A 160 4.00 18.16 -1.78
CA VAL A 160 3.63 19.05 -0.66
C VAL A 160 4.86 19.32 0.21
N THR A 161 5.09 20.59 0.56
CA THR A 161 6.15 20.99 1.49
C THR A 161 5.61 21.17 2.91
N GLY A 162 6.41 20.80 3.91
CA GLY A 162 6.12 20.96 5.33
C GLY A 162 5.58 19.68 5.97
N ARG A 163 5.12 19.79 7.20
CA ARG A 163 4.76 18.66 8.05
C ARG A 163 3.70 17.76 7.43
N GLN A 164 3.99 16.47 7.36
CA GLN A 164 3.11 15.43 6.84
C GLN A 164 2.94 14.31 7.84
N VAL A 165 1.76 13.72 7.87
CA VAL A 165 1.42 12.65 8.82
C VAL A 165 0.95 11.41 8.04
N LEU A 166 1.66 10.30 8.22
CA LEU A 166 1.27 8.98 7.71
C LEU A 166 0.66 8.18 8.87
N VAL A 167 -0.50 7.56 8.64
CA VAL A 167 -1.15 6.69 9.63
C VAL A 167 -1.49 5.35 8.97
N ALA A 168 -1.08 4.26 9.59
CA ALA A 168 -1.22 2.92 9.02
C ALA A 168 -1.51 1.85 10.08
N ASP A 169 -2.11 0.74 9.65
CA ASP A 169 -1.99 -0.55 10.33
C ASP A 169 -1.01 -1.46 9.59
N GLU A 170 -0.84 -2.70 10.06
CA GLU A 170 0.08 -3.67 9.47
C GLU A 170 -0.17 -3.92 7.96
N SER A 171 -1.41 -3.80 7.49
CA SER A 171 -1.74 -4.02 6.07
C SER A 171 -1.22 -2.90 5.15
N ALA A 172 -0.96 -1.72 5.72
CA ALA A 172 -0.48 -0.55 5.00
C ALA A 172 1.01 -0.22 5.28
N VAL A 173 1.70 -1.02 6.13
CA VAL A 173 3.15 -0.89 6.37
C VAL A 173 3.97 -0.94 5.08
N PRO A 174 3.68 -1.84 4.10
CA PRO A 174 4.39 -1.83 2.83
C PRO A 174 4.31 -0.49 2.08
N SER A 175 3.15 0.18 2.14
CA SER A 175 2.96 1.52 1.57
C SER A 175 3.79 2.57 2.32
N VAL A 176 3.75 2.55 3.65
CA VAL A 176 4.53 3.49 4.49
C VAL A 176 6.03 3.37 4.19
N ALA A 177 6.55 2.14 4.14
CA ALA A 177 7.95 1.90 3.82
C ALA A 177 8.33 2.45 2.43
N ALA A 178 7.52 2.15 1.40
CA ALA A 178 7.75 2.66 0.05
C ALA A 178 7.67 4.20 -0.03
N ILE A 179 6.76 4.82 0.75
CA ILE A 179 6.67 6.28 0.86
C ILE A 179 7.94 6.85 1.49
N LEU A 180 8.40 6.32 2.63
CA LEU A 180 9.60 6.81 3.31
C LEU A 180 10.85 6.65 2.43
N GLU A 181 11.00 5.53 1.73
CA GLU A 181 12.09 5.30 0.77
C GLU A 181 12.09 6.29 -0.39
N SER A 182 10.92 6.75 -0.84
CA SER A 182 10.80 7.73 -1.92
C SER A 182 11.34 9.12 -1.55
N TRP A 183 11.55 9.37 -0.27
CA TRP A 183 12.20 10.58 0.26
C TRP A 183 13.72 10.42 0.42
N GLY A 184 14.30 9.26 0.11
CA GLY A 184 15.71 8.92 0.33
C GLY A 184 15.92 7.99 1.52
N GLY A 185 14.87 7.66 2.23
CA GLY A 185 14.85 6.83 3.41
C GLY A 185 14.13 7.50 4.59
N PRO A 186 13.95 6.77 5.70
CA PRO A 186 13.20 7.30 6.85
C PRO A 186 13.82 8.57 7.47
N GLY A 187 15.16 8.67 7.50
CA GLY A 187 15.86 9.85 8.02
C GLY A 187 15.60 11.08 7.17
N ASP A 188 15.81 10.98 5.86
CA ASP A 188 15.56 12.08 4.93
C ASP A 188 14.08 12.48 4.92
N ALA A 189 13.16 11.52 5.04
CA ALA A 189 11.74 11.79 5.18
C ALA A 189 11.43 12.59 6.44
N ALA A 190 12.02 12.24 7.58
CA ALA A 190 11.87 12.96 8.85
C ALA A 190 12.40 14.40 8.76
N ASP A 191 13.55 14.61 8.10
CA ASP A 191 14.12 15.94 7.85
C ASP A 191 13.20 16.82 6.98
N GLN A 192 12.38 16.21 6.12
CA GLN A 192 11.33 16.89 5.34
C GLN A 192 10.01 17.05 6.10
N GLY A 193 9.97 16.63 7.37
CA GLY A 193 8.79 16.74 8.23
C GLY A 193 7.73 15.65 8.00
N VAL A 194 8.11 14.50 7.44
CA VAL A 194 7.23 13.34 7.30
C VAL A 194 7.34 12.48 8.55
N GLU A 195 6.24 12.31 9.28
CA GLU A 195 6.15 11.46 10.46
C GLU A 195 5.16 10.31 10.22
N ALA A 196 5.51 9.11 10.69
CA ALA A 196 4.69 7.92 10.56
C ALA A 196 4.17 7.44 11.92
N HIS A 197 2.88 7.10 11.96
CA HIS A 197 2.17 6.49 13.09
C HIS A 197 1.63 5.13 12.64
N VAL A 198 2.19 4.05 13.17
CA VAL A 198 1.88 2.68 12.74
C VAL A 198 1.30 1.88 13.88
N GLU A 199 0.09 1.34 13.70
CA GLU A 199 -0.51 0.42 14.66
C GLU A 199 -0.36 -1.02 14.18
N VAL A 200 0.09 -1.90 15.07
CA VAL A 200 0.24 -3.33 14.78
C VAL A 200 -0.32 -4.17 15.91
N ALA A 201 -0.76 -5.39 15.60
CA ALA A 201 -1.11 -6.38 16.63
C ALA A 201 0.15 -7.05 17.19
N ASP A 202 1.17 -7.26 16.35
CA ASP A 202 2.45 -7.88 16.68
C ASP A 202 3.58 -7.10 16.01
N VAL A 203 4.53 -6.62 16.81
CA VAL A 203 5.70 -5.87 16.32
C VAL A 203 6.60 -6.69 15.42
N SER A 204 6.51 -8.01 15.44
CA SER A 204 7.32 -8.87 14.57
C SER A 204 7.07 -8.63 13.09
N VAL A 205 5.90 -8.11 12.71
CA VAL A 205 5.56 -7.73 11.34
C VAL A 205 6.45 -6.61 10.80
N LEU A 206 7.02 -5.81 11.67
CA LEU A 206 7.85 -4.64 11.28
C LEU A 206 9.30 -4.99 11.01
N ARG A 207 9.76 -6.23 11.31
CA ARG A 207 11.18 -6.62 11.22
C ARG A 207 11.80 -6.48 9.83
N ALA A 208 10.98 -6.57 8.79
CA ALA A 208 11.43 -6.49 7.40
C ALA A 208 11.38 -5.06 6.82
N TYR A 209 11.05 -4.06 7.66
CA TYR A 209 10.84 -2.69 7.21
C TYR A 209 11.69 -1.72 8.01
N GLU A 210 12.34 -0.81 7.29
CA GLU A 210 13.02 0.33 7.89
C GLU A 210 12.07 1.52 7.96
N LEU A 211 11.54 1.79 9.16
CA LEU A 211 10.56 2.85 9.38
C LEU A 211 11.14 4.03 10.18
N GLY A 212 12.43 4.00 10.52
CA GLY A 212 13.11 5.06 11.27
C GLY A 212 12.40 5.38 12.59
N ASP A 213 12.15 6.67 12.83
CA ASP A 213 11.52 7.18 14.05
C ASP A 213 9.98 7.07 14.04
N ALA A 214 9.42 6.16 13.24
CA ALA A 214 7.98 5.91 13.23
C ALA A 214 7.46 5.57 14.63
N ARG A 215 6.38 6.21 15.02
CA ARG A 215 5.70 5.91 16.28
C ARG A 215 4.89 4.65 16.14
N VAL A 216 5.34 3.59 16.80
CA VAL A 216 4.69 2.29 16.77
C VAL A 216 3.73 2.16 17.96
N TYR A 217 2.50 1.75 17.66
CA TYR A 217 1.44 1.50 18.63
C TYR A 217 1.05 0.04 18.58
N VAL A 218 1.15 -0.66 19.72
CA VAL A 218 0.69 -2.06 19.81
C VAL A 218 -0.75 -2.05 20.32
N ARG A 219 -1.66 -2.55 19.48
CA ARG A 219 -3.07 -2.64 19.88
C ARG A 219 -3.35 -3.90 20.68
N SER A 220 -4.20 -3.79 21.67
CA SER A 220 -4.78 -4.92 22.42
C SER A 220 -6.26 -5.16 22.09
N GLY A 221 -6.82 -4.37 21.16
CA GLY A 221 -8.24 -4.38 20.83
C GLY A 221 -8.49 -4.27 19.32
N ARG A 222 -9.55 -3.55 18.98
CA ARG A 222 -9.90 -3.29 17.56
C ARG A 222 -8.87 -2.38 16.91
N PRO A 223 -8.68 -2.48 15.58
CA PRO A 223 -7.86 -1.53 14.83
C PRO A 223 -8.26 -0.08 15.11
N GLY A 224 -7.27 0.79 15.26
CA GLY A 224 -7.44 2.20 15.63
C GLY A 224 -7.50 2.46 17.15
N SER A 225 -7.56 1.41 17.99
CA SER A 225 -7.69 1.59 19.45
C SER A 225 -6.46 2.19 20.11
N ALA A 226 -5.28 2.07 19.51
CA ALA A 226 -4.04 2.59 20.03
C ALA A 226 -3.54 3.79 19.22
N VAL A 227 -3.52 3.71 17.88
CA VAL A 227 -2.97 4.80 17.06
C VAL A 227 -3.84 6.05 17.06
N VAL A 228 -5.17 5.93 17.09
CA VAL A 228 -6.05 7.11 17.03
C VAL A 228 -5.88 8.02 18.25
N PRO A 229 -5.93 7.53 19.51
CA PRO A 229 -5.62 8.37 20.67
C PRO A 229 -4.16 8.81 20.70
N GLY A 230 -3.20 7.98 20.28
CA GLY A 230 -1.79 8.34 20.20
C GLY A 230 -1.53 9.46 19.19
N LEU A 231 -2.18 9.44 18.05
CA LEU A 231 -2.14 10.52 17.06
C LEU A 231 -2.72 11.82 17.63
N ALA A 232 -3.87 11.75 18.31
CA ALA A 232 -4.47 12.93 18.94
C ALA A 232 -3.51 13.57 19.97
N ALA A 233 -2.87 12.75 20.80
CA ALA A 233 -1.87 13.23 21.77
C ALA A 233 -0.64 13.85 21.08
N ALA A 234 -0.15 13.24 19.99
CA ALA A 234 0.98 13.75 19.23
C ALA A 234 0.69 15.11 18.57
N LEU A 235 -0.50 15.27 18.01
CA LEU A 235 -0.94 16.54 17.40
C LEU A 235 -1.13 17.63 18.47
N ALA A 236 -1.66 17.29 19.65
CA ALA A 236 -1.84 18.22 20.76
C ALA A 236 -0.49 18.66 21.39
N ALA A 237 0.55 17.82 21.32
CA ALA A 237 1.90 18.17 21.80
C ALA A 237 2.60 19.22 20.92
N GLY A 238 2.06 19.56 19.75
CA GLY A 238 2.61 20.60 18.87
C GLY A 238 3.30 20.04 17.62
N GLY A 239 4.30 20.77 17.09
CA GLY A 239 5.04 20.39 15.87
C GLY A 239 4.63 21.19 14.63
N GLY A 240 3.79 22.23 14.80
CA GLY A 240 3.33 23.09 13.70
C GLY A 240 2.17 22.48 12.87
N PRO A 241 1.69 23.22 11.87
CA PRO A 241 0.52 22.82 11.10
C PRO A 241 0.84 21.63 10.18
N VAL A 242 -0.01 20.62 10.18
CA VAL A 242 0.06 19.50 9.23
C VAL A 242 -0.42 19.98 7.87
N ARG A 243 0.39 19.82 6.84
CA ARG A 243 0.13 20.23 5.47
C ARG A 243 -0.49 19.14 4.60
N TYR A 244 -0.18 17.90 4.93
CA TYR A 244 -0.74 16.74 4.24
C TYR A 244 -0.84 15.56 5.21
N ALA A 245 -1.86 14.75 5.05
CA ALA A 245 -2.00 13.51 5.79
C ALA A 245 -2.47 12.36 4.88
N TRP A 246 -1.92 11.19 5.13
CA TRP A 246 -2.28 9.94 4.47
C TRP A 246 -2.61 8.91 5.56
N ALA A 247 -3.82 8.36 5.53
CA ALA A 247 -4.30 7.41 6.54
C ALA A 247 -4.94 6.20 5.87
N CYS A 248 -4.25 5.06 5.88
CA CYS A 248 -4.70 3.83 5.23
C CYS A 248 -4.55 2.62 6.16
N GLY A 249 -5.39 1.61 5.94
CA GLY A 249 -5.43 0.41 6.75
C GLY A 249 -6.86 -0.06 6.98
N GLU A 250 -7.19 -0.52 8.18
CA GLU A 250 -8.56 -0.88 8.52
C GLU A 250 -9.49 0.34 8.46
N ALA A 251 -10.71 0.15 7.98
CA ALA A 251 -11.65 1.23 7.69
C ALA A 251 -11.97 2.14 8.89
N ALA A 252 -12.14 1.57 10.08
CA ALA A 252 -12.43 2.35 11.29
C ALA A 252 -11.18 3.11 11.79
N LEU A 253 -9.98 2.51 11.64
CA LEU A 253 -8.71 3.18 11.92
C LEU A 253 -8.55 4.41 11.00
N ALA A 254 -8.67 4.22 9.69
CA ALA A 254 -8.52 5.31 8.71
C ALA A 254 -9.53 6.44 8.93
N ALA A 255 -10.79 6.09 9.23
CA ALA A 255 -11.84 7.05 9.57
C ALA A 255 -11.56 7.78 10.89
N GLY A 256 -11.06 7.08 11.90
CA GLY A 256 -10.67 7.64 13.19
C GLY A 256 -9.52 8.63 13.07
N ALA A 257 -8.46 8.24 12.34
CA ALA A 257 -7.31 9.11 12.06
C ALA A 257 -7.75 10.38 11.31
N ARG A 258 -8.57 10.24 10.27
CA ARG A 258 -9.12 11.38 9.53
C ARG A 258 -9.91 12.34 10.43
N ARG A 259 -10.72 11.81 11.35
CA ARG A 259 -11.48 12.63 12.30
C ARG A 259 -10.55 13.43 13.19
N VAL A 260 -9.54 12.79 13.81
CA VAL A 260 -8.55 13.44 14.68
C VAL A 260 -7.77 14.52 13.93
N LEU A 261 -7.32 14.24 12.71
CA LEU A 261 -6.61 15.22 11.87
C LEU A 261 -7.49 16.46 11.59
N ARG A 262 -8.77 16.26 11.30
CA ARG A 262 -9.70 17.37 11.10
C ARG A 262 -9.96 18.18 12.36
N GLU A 263 -10.10 17.53 13.50
CA GLU A 263 -10.23 18.18 14.82
C GLU A 263 -8.99 19.00 15.16
N ALA A 264 -7.80 18.58 14.68
CA ALA A 264 -6.55 19.31 14.78
C ALA A 264 -6.39 20.44 13.73
N GLY A 265 -7.41 20.70 12.91
CA GLY A 265 -7.42 21.81 11.94
C GLY A 265 -6.81 21.50 10.58
N VAL A 266 -6.52 20.23 10.26
CA VAL A 266 -6.04 19.86 8.92
C VAL A 266 -7.17 20.00 7.89
N ASP A 267 -6.89 20.67 6.79
CA ASP A 267 -7.85 20.85 5.70
C ASP A 267 -8.32 19.52 5.11
N ARG A 268 -9.61 19.43 4.77
CA ARG A 268 -10.20 18.21 4.22
C ARG A 268 -9.53 17.76 2.92
N GLY A 269 -9.19 18.69 2.05
CA GLY A 269 -8.53 18.43 0.78
C GLY A 269 -7.06 18.02 0.91
N SER A 270 -6.48 18.16 2.12
CA SER A 270 -5.13 17.74 2.45
C SER A 270 -5.07 16.37 3.15
N ILE A 271 -6.22 15.70 3.37
CA ILE A 271 -6.27 14.40 4.04
C ILE A 271 -6.74 13.33 3.06
N TYR A 272 -5.82 12.48 2.61
CA TYR A 272 -6.19 11.23 1.97
C TYR A 272 -6.48 10.16 3.04
N SER A 273 -7.59 9.44 2.93
CA SER A 273 -7.89 8.32 3.82
C SER A 273 -8.64 7.20 3.09
N CYS A 274 -8.18 5.96 3.25
CA CYS A 274 -8.76 4.79 2.59
C CYS A 274 -8.74 3.55 3.48
N GLY A 275 -9.89 2.87 3.59
CA GLY A 275 -9.95 1.54 4.19
C GLY A 275 -9.44 0.48 3.22
N TYR A 276 -8.33 -0.17 3.53
CA TYR A 276 -7.82 -1.32 2.77
C TYR A 276 -8.63 -2.58 3.06
N TRP A 277 -9.17 -2.68 4.27
CA TRP A 277 -10.01 -3.79 4.72
C TRP A 277 -10.98 -3.31 5.79
N THR A 278 -11.94 -4.15 6.17
CA THR A 278 -12.92 -3.86 7.22
C THR A 278 -13.04 -5.07 8.13
N LEU A 279 -12.84 -4.89 9.41
CA LEU A 279 -12.94 -5.96 10.41
C LEU A 279 -14.32 -6.62 10.37
N GLY A 280 -14.32 -7.94 10.23
CA GLY A 280 -15.54 -8.73 10.21
C GLY A 280 -16.38 -8.64 8.93
N ARG A 281 -15.87 -7.99 7.88
CA ARG A 281 -16.55 -7.91 6.57
C ARG A 281 -15.62 -8.34 5.45
N PRO A 282 -15.97 -9.37 4.67
CA PRO A 282 -15.24 -9.68 3.45
C PRO A 282 -15.34 -8.49 2.48
N ARG A 283 -14.23 -8.14 1.87
CA ARG A 283 -14.24 -7.14 0.79
C ARG A 283 -14.86 -7.80 -0.45
N PRO A 284 -15.88 -7.20 -1.07
CA PRO A 284 -16.49 -7.73 -2.29
C PRO A 284 -15.50 -7.83 -3.45
#